data_e43ea3117093ce733e223d1579cdc61c
#
_entry.id   e43ea3117093ce733e223d1579cdc61c
#
_cell.length_a   1.000
_cell.length_b   1.000
_cell.length_c   1.000
_cell.angle_alpha   90.00
_cell.angle_beta   90.00
_cell.angle_gamma   90.00
#
_symmetry.space_group_name_H-M   'P 1'
#
loop_
_entity.id
_entity.type
_entity.pdbx_description
1 polymer ?
#
loop_
_entity_poly.entity_id
_entity_poly.type
_entity_poly.pdbx_seq_one_letter_code
_entity_poly.pdbx_strand_id
1 'polypeptide(L)'
;MSETSDVVLIGAGHNGLVCGSYLARAGLSVTVLESSHTPGGCIYTEDQPSGNRLELGAYEHGGIRASGVADDLELETKFGLRFHERDEFLFAPCDDGTGLPFWNSLDRTVDALADLLGREEAERYRAFSKWSSAAMGVLGQTENGPPPSIRSLASIADLTLGAEGARLMQALFAPATAVTEAALQDDRLRGPLDHWAAHSQQPPQAPGTGAGALFLAASHGSPAIRPAGGSRGTIDALVRCLEAAGGKLIVNAPAEKVETVGGRATAVVAAGERYAATKAVVSAIDARRLFLGLMDQSQVPAPLLAEVRRIHFSQHNVSELKVDAVIEQTPRVNGPDGMEKSFMLSANTGTDIARAFSSLGLGELPERPPVMIAFPSTLEAGWAPEGQGVVWLSTFVPWTPARGGWDRELLEEASELTWKTAEKALGWEMTPVEKKLTGPLEWVERHGNPGANPNHIEMSIDQLMAMRPSVNLSGYSTPIGGLFLTGAGTHPGGGITGMPGRNAAGVILESLGLSKRRRGDKIRAQAALLKDALRATRELRKNA
;
A
#
# COMPACT_ATOMS: atom_id res chain seq x y z
N MET A 1 13.72 0.37 -34.82
CA MET A 1 12.62 1.20 -35.40
C MET A 1 11.91 1.90 -34.26
N SER A 2 11.62 3.20 -34.36
CA SER A 2 10.92 3.87 -33.26
C SER A 2 9.44 3.46 -33.25
N GLU A 3 8.98 2.85 -32.17
CA GLU A 3 7.57 2.59 -31.94
C GLU A 3 6.87 3.90 -31.51
N THR A 4 5.68 4.17 -32.03
CA THR A 4 4.93 5.40 -31.75
C THR A 4 3.58 5.07 -31.16
N SER A 5 3.26 5.68 -30.03
CA SER A 5 1.97 5.58 -29.34
C SER A 5 1.45 6.95 -28.94
N ASP A 6 0.17 7.06 -28.62
CA ASP A 6 -0.37 8.28 -28.01
C ASP A 6 0.27 8.52 -26.62
N VAL A 7 0.39 7.44 -25.86
CA VAL A 7 0.92 7.48 -24.50
C VAL A 7 2.00 6.40 -24.33
N VAL A 8 3.15 6.80 -23.78
CA VAL A 8 4.18 5.88 -23.30
C VAL A 8 4.24 5.97 -21.78
N LEU A 9 4.13 4.83 -21.11
CA LEU A 9 4.07 4.73 -19.67
C LEU A 9 5.30 3.97 -19.14
N ILE A 10 5.97 4.51 -18.13
CA ILE A 10 7.16 3.93 -17.49
C ILE A 10 6.74 3.22 -16.21
N GLY A 11 6.93 1.89 -16.15
CA GLY A 11 6.64 1.01 -15.02
C GLY A 11 5.28 0.33 -15.10
N ALA A 12 5.30 -1.01 -15.07
CA ALA A 12 4.12 -1.88 -15.08
C ALA A 12 3.75 -2.40 -13.67
N GLY A 13 3.97 -1.60 -12.63
CA GLY A 13 3.32 -1.82 -11.35
C GLY A 13 1.81 -1.66 -11.46
N HIS A 14 1.04 -2.13 -10.47
CA HIS A 14 -0.44 -2.09 -10.53
C HIS A 14 -1.01 -0.70 -10.89
N ASN A 15 -0.44 0.38 -10.36
CA ASN A 15 -0.90 1.74 -10.67
C ASN A 15 -0.61 2.15 -12.12
N GLY A 16 0.54 1.73 -12.68
CA GLY A 16 0.86 1.94 -14.09
C GLY A 16 -0.08 1.18 -15.01
N LEU A 17 -0.33 -0.10 -14.70
CA LEU A 17 -1.28 -0.94 -15.45
C LEU A 17 -2.71 -0.42 -15.37
N VAL A 18 -3.16 0.03 -14.19
CA VAL A 18 -4.47 0.69 -14.03
C VAL A 18 -4.55 1.95 -14.88
N CYS A 19 -3.56 2.85 -14.80
CA CYS A 19 -3.54 4.07 -15.61
C CYS A 19 -3.58 3.75 -17.11
N GLY A 20 -2.72 2.84 -17.57
CA GLY A 20 -2.68 2.38 -18.95
C GLY A 20 -4.00 1.80 -19.43
N SER A 21 -4.67 0.98 -18.61
CA SER A 21 -5.96 0.38 -18.92
C SER A 21 -7.07 1.42 -19.10
N TYR A 22 -7.17 2.41 -18.21
CA TYR A 22 -8.14 3.51 -18.36
C TYR A 22 -7.89 4.35 -19.63
N LEU A 23 -6.62 4.64 -19.93
CA LEU A 23 -6.26 5.41 -21.13
C LEU A 23 -6.53 4.62 -22.43
N ALA A 24 -6.20 3.33 -22.46
CA ALA A 24 -6.46 2.45 -23.60
C ALA A 24 -7.99 2.27 -23.82
N ARG A 25 -8.77 2.06 -22.75
CA ARG A 25 -10.26 2.01 -22.82
C ARG A 25 -10.88 3.33 -23.28
N ALA A 26 -10.18 4.45 -23.14
CA ALA A 26 -10.60 5.74 -23.70
C ALA A 26 -10.23 5.92 -25.18
N GLY A 27 -9.63 4.92 -25.81
CA GLY A 27 -9.29 4.90 -27.26
C GLY A 27 -7.90 5.45 -27.58
N LEU A 28 -7.02 5.61 -26.59
CA LEU A 28 -5.64 5.99 -26.82
C LEU A 28 -4.77 4.75 -27.11
N SER A 29 -3.81 4.86 -28.03
CA SER A 29 -2.75 3.86 -28.13
C SER A 29 -1.78 4.02 -26.98
N VAL A 30 -1.58 2.94 -26.19
CA VAL A 30 -0.77 2.95 -24.95
C VAL A 30 0.30 1.90 -25.05
N THR A 31 1.56 2.28 -24.78
CA THR A 31 2.67 1.36 -24.57
C THR A 31 3.18 1.51 -23.15
N VAL A 32 3.20 0.41 -22.39
CA VAL A 32 3.73 0.32 -21.03
C VAL A 32 5.09 -0.37 -21.08
N LEU A 33 6.12 0.28 -20.52
CA LEU A 33 7.49 -0.22 -20.46
C LEU A 33 7.81 -0.70 -19.05
N GLU A 34 8.27 -1.94 -18.91
CA GLU A 34 8.64 -2.56 -17.65
C GLU A 34 10.09 -3.03 -17.68
N SER A 35 10.84 -2.68 -16.64
CA SER A 35 12.26 -3.04 -16.52
C SER A 35 12.50 -4.53 -16.28
N SER A 36 11.63 -5.16 -15.49
CA SER A 36 11.72 -6.57 -15.14
C SER A 36 11.17 -7.48 -16.25
N HIS A 37 11.50 -8.77 -16.16
CA HIS A 37 10.90 -9.80 -17.05
C HIS A 37 9.43 -10.09 -16.70
N THR A 38 8.97 -9.70 -15.50
CA THR A 38 7.57 -9.83 -15.06
C THR A 38 7.03 -8.48 -14.59
N PRO A 39 5.80 -8.09 -15.00
CA PRO A 39 5.14 -6.91 -14.47
C PRO A 39 4.70 -7.12 -13.01
N GLY A 40 4.37 -6.02 -12.33
CA GLY A 40 3.76 -6.05 -11.00
C GLY A 40 4.41 -5.12 -9.98
N GLY A 41 5.69 -4.77 -10.17
CA GLY A 41 6.42 -3.99 -9.18
C GLY A 41 6.48 -4.75 -7.84
N CYS A 42 6.03 -4.12 -6.74
CA CYS A 42 6.00 -4.74 -5.41
C CYS A 42 4.86 -5.76 -5.22
N ILE A 43 4.19 -6.18 -6.27
CA ILE A 43 3.09 -7.15 -6.25
C ILE A 43 3.51 -8.33 -7.12
N TYR A 44 4.03 -9.41 -6.53
CA TYR A 44 4.37 -10.58 -7.33
C TYR A 44 4.46 -11.86 -6.50
N THR A 45 4.03 -12.94 -7.13
CA THR A 45 4.12 -14.31 -6.66
C THR A 45 5.10 -15.05 -7.56
N GLU A 46 5.94 -15.90 -7.02
CA GLU A 46 6.96 -16.63 -7.76
C GLU A 46 6.82 -18.13 -7.60
N ASP A 47 6.79 -18.83 -8.73
CA ASP A 47 6.90 -20.28 -8.74
C ASP A 47 8.38 -20.64 -8.62
N GLN A 48 8.74 -21.47 -7.62
CA GLN A 48 10.11 -21.87 -7.35
C GLN A 48 10.50 -23.09 -8.22
N PRO A 49 11.79 -23.29 -8.49
CA PRO A 49 12.25 -24.50 -9.22
C PRO A 49 11.85 -25.82 -8.55
N SER A 50 11.62 -25.83 -7.25
CA SER A 50 11.10 -26.95 -6.46
C SER A 50 9.66 -27.31 -6.79
N GLY A 51 8.92 -26.46 -7.52
CA GLY A 51 7.49 -26.57 -7.75
C GLY A 51 6.64 -25.87 -6.68
N ASN A 52 7.26 -25.34 -5.63
CA ASN A 52 6.59 -24.56 -4.61
C ASN A 52 6.26 -23.16 -5.11
N ARG A 53 5.35 -22.47 -4.43
CA ARG A 53 5.00 -21.08 -4.72
C ARG A 53 5.23 -20.20 -3.50
N LEU A 54 5.90 -19.06 -3.70
CA LEU A 54 6.15 -18.06 -2.66
C LEU A 54 5.49 -16.72 -3.02
N GLU A 55 5.02 -16.01 -1.99
CA GLU A 55 4.44 -14.68 -2.10
C GLU A 55 5.48 -13.64 -1.70
N LEU A 56 6.16 -13.08 -2.67
CA LEU A 56 7.30 -12.20 -2.42
C LEU A 56 6.93 -10.72 -2.30
N GLY A 57 5.68 -10.38 -2.57
CA GLY A 57 5.16 -9.02 -2.50
C GLY A 57 4.08 -8.85 -1.45
N ALA A 58 3.19 -7.90 -1.71
CA ALA A 58 2.05 -7.61 -0.85
C ALA A 58 1.08 -8.80 -0.76
N TYR A 59 0.45 -8.97 0.40
CA TYR A 59 -0.36 -10.14 0.70
C TYR A 59 -1.85 -9.95 0.40
N GLU A 60 -2.45 -8.86 0.87
CA GLU A 60 -3.88 -8.57 0.74
C GLU A 60 -4.15 -7.46 -0.28
N HIS A 61 -5.19 -7.63 -1.09
CA HIS A 61 -5.55 -6.70 -2.16
C HIS A 61 -6.96 -6.12 -2.01
N GLY A 62 -7.44 -5.98 -0.77
CA GLY A 62 -8.76 -5.39 -0.48
C GLY A 62 -8.96 -4.01 -1.08
N GLY A 63 -7.91 -3.22 -1.14
CA GLY A 63 -7.94 -1.86 -1.65
C GLY A 63 -8.44 -1.72 -3.08
N ILE A 64 -8.08 -2.64 -4.00
CA ILE A 64 -8.48 -2.51 -5.42
C ILE A 64 -9.98 -2.74 -5.64
N ARG A 65 -10.60 -3.60 -4.81
CA ARG A 65 -12.06 -3.81 -4.82
C ARG A 65 -12.76 -2.64 -4.12
N ALA A 66 -12.30 -2.27 -2.93
CA ALA A 66 -12.89 -1.18 -2.14
C ALA A 66 -12.87 0.18 -2.85
N SER A 67 -11.83 0.45 -3.65
CA SER A 67 -11.73 1.67 -4.46
C SER A 67 -12.69 1.70 -5.67
N GLY A 68 -13.32 0.57 -6.01
CA GLY A 68 -14.12 0.40 -7.21
C GLY A 68 -13.32 0.24 -8.52
N VAL A 69 -11.98 0.20 -8.46
CA VAL A 69 -11.14 0.02 -9.66
C VAL A 69 -11.36 -1.36 -10.28
N ALA A 70 -11.52 -2.40 -9.45
CA ALA A 70 -11.78 -3.75 -9.94
C ALA A 70 -13.10 -3.81 -10.73
N ASP A 71 -14.15 -3.16 -10.26
CA ASP A 71 -15.46 -3.09 -10.92
C ASP A 71 -15.40 -2.23 -12.19
N ASP A 72 -14.83 -1.03 -12.11
CA ASP A 72 -14.70 -0.11 -13.24
C ASP A 72 -13.96 -0.76 -14.43
N LEU A 73 -12.91 -1.52 -14.14
CA LEU A 73 -12.11 -2.23 -15.14
C LEU A 73 -12.64 -3.63 -15.44
N GLU A 74 -13.71 -4.07 -14.77
CA GLU A 74 -14.35 -5.38 -14.95
C GLU A 74 -13.38 -6.55 -14.71
N LEU A 75 -12.43 -6.38 -13.75
CA LEU A 75 -11.35 -7.35 -13.52
C LEU A 75 -11.86 -8.72 -13.09
N GLU A 76 -12.88 -8.76 -12.23
CA GLU A 76 -13.49 -10.01 -11.76
C GLU A 76 -14.41 -10.63 -12.80
N THR A 77 -15.20 -9.84 -13.52
CA THR A 77 -16.22 -10.34 -14.44
C THR A 77 -15.70 -10.73 -15.82
N LYS A 78 -14.62 -10.06 -16.30
CA LYS A 78 -14.09 -10.28 -17.66
C LYS A 78 -12.65 -10.78 -17.69
N PHE A 79 -11.83 -10.39 -16.71
CA PHE A 79 -10.38 -10.61 -16.78
C PHE A 79 -9.89 -11.65 -15.77
N GLY A 80 -10.80 -12.41 -15.13
CA GLY A 80 -10.51 -13.59 -14.35
C GLY A 80 -9.84 -13.34 -13.01
N LEU A 81 -9.89 -12.09 -12.48
CA LEU A 81 -9.53 -11.85 -11.09
C LEU A 81 -10.53 -12.56 -10.19
N ARG A 82 -10.04 -13.32 -9.25
CA ARG A 82 -10.83 -13.99 -8.22
C ARG A 82 -10.20 -13.73 -6.86
N PHE A 83 -11.00 -13.74 -5.82
CA PHE A 83 -10.52 -13.54 -4.46
C PHE A 83 -10.97 -14.67 -3.54
N HIS A 84 -10.10 -15.04 -2.61
CA HIS A 84 -10.46 -15.76 -1.40
C HIS A 84 -10.92 -14.73 -0.38
N GLU A 85 -12.14 -14.87 0.08
CA GLU A 85 -12.75 -14.01 1.11
C GLU A 85 -12.72 -14.70 2.46
N ARG A 86 -12.46 -13.94 3.53
CA ARG A 86 -12.35 -14.45 4.90
C ARG A 86 -13.14 -13.56 5.86
N ASP A 87 -13.72 -14.18 6.88
CA ASP A 87 -14.27 -13.47 8.04
C ASP A 87 -13.16 -13.05 9.02
N GLU A 88 -12.14 -13.90 9.17
CA GLU A 88 -10.96 -13.68 10.01
C GLU A 88 -9.99 -12.71 9.31
N PHE A 89 -10.03 -11.42 9.67
CA PHE A 89 -9.13 -10.48 8.99
C PHE A 89 -7.81 -10.28 9.72
N LEU A 90 -7.79 -10.40 11.07
CA LEU A 90 -6.58 -10.21 11.84
C LEU A 90 -6.56 -11.14 13.06
N PHE A 91 -5.36 -11.63 13.39
CA PHE A 91 -5.04 -12.24 14.68
C PHE A 91 -3.79 -11.61 15.26
N ALA A 92 -3.84 -11.19 16.51
CA ALA A 92 -2.67 -10.67 17.21
C ALA A 92 -2.24 -11.66 18.30
N PRO A 93 -1.30 -12.59 18.01
CA PRO A 93 -0.82 -13.55 18.98
C PRO A 93 -0.04 -12.83 20.09
N CYS A 94 -0.24 -13.25 21.35
CA CYS A 94 0.39 -12.71 22.54
C CYS A 94 1.44 -13.68 23.08
N ASP A 95 2.49 -13.16 23.75
CA ASP A 95 3.59 -13.95 24.33
C ASP A 95 3.16 -14.92 25.44
N ASP A 96 2.00 -14.70 26.04
CA ASP A 96 1.41 -15.58 27.06
C ASP A 96 0.69 -16.80 26.48
N GLY A 97 0.75 -16.97 25.15
CA GLY A 97 0.10 -18.05 24.43
C GLY A 97 -1.37 -17.80 24.11
N THR A 98 -1.90 -16.63 24.45
CA THR A 98 -3.23 -16.16 24.01
C THR A 98 -3.12 -15.41 22.70
N GLY A 99 -4.20 -14.82 22.24
CA GLY A 99 -4.20 -13.95 21.07
C GLY A 99 -5.52 -13.21 20.93
N LEU A 100 -5.46 -12.03 20.33
CA LEU A 100 -6.63 -11.19 20.09
C LEU A 100 -7.17 -11.46 18.68
N PRO A 101 -8.35 -12.08 18.55
CA PRO A 101 -8.95 -12.36 17.25
C PRO A 101 -9.84 -11.22 16.78
N PHE A 102 -9.75 -10.91 15.47
CA PHE A 102 -10.58 -9.89 14.84
C PHE A 102 -11.29 -10.47 13.62
N TRP A 103 -12.61 -10.43 13.64
CA TRP A 103 -13.46 -10.84 12.54
C TRP A 103 -14.08 -9.65 11.84
N ASN A 104 -14.58 -9.89 10.67
CA ASN A 104 -15.41 -8.93 9.93
C ASN A 104 -16.58 -8.41 10.78
N SER A 105 -17.19 -9.29 11.59
CA SER A 105 -18.20 -8.90 12.58
C SER A 105 -17.56 -8.19 13.78
N LEU A 106 -17.85 -6.89 13.93
CA LEU A 106 -17.44 -6.11 15.10
C LEU A 106 -18.01 -6.70 16.41
N ASP A 107 -19.27 -7.16 16.40
CA ASP A 107 -19.89 -7.73 17.60
C ASP A 107 -19.16 -9.00 18.05
N ARG A 108 -18.86 -9.92 17.12
CA ARG A 108 -18.10 -11.14 17.41
C ARG A 108 -16.69 -10.82 17.97
N THR A 109 -16.02 -9.82 17.40
CA THR A 109 -14.72 -9.35 17.90
C THR A 109 -14.84 -8.80 19.32
N VAL A 110 -15.82 -7.93 19.57
CA VAL A 110 -16.04 -7.32 20.90
C VAL A 110 -16.38 -8.36 21.95
N ASP A 111 -17.18 -9.38 21.62
CA ASP A 111 -17.51 -10.47 22.56
C ASP A 111 -16.24 -11.25 22.94
N ALA A 112 -15.40 -11.61 21.97
CA ALA A 112 -14.13 -12.28 22.23
C ALA A 112 -13.15 -11.40 23.03
N LEU A 113 -13.06 -10.11 22.72
CA LEU A 113 -12.25 -9.17 23.48
C LEU A 113 -12.78 -8.99 24.92
N ALA A 114 -14.10 -9.07 25.13
CA ALA A 114 -14.68 -8.99 26.47
C ALA A 114 -14.27 -10.17 27.36
N ASP A 115 -14.17 -11.37 26.77
CA ASP A 115 -13.70 -12.57 27.46
C ASP A 115 -12.20 -12.49 27.81
N LEU A 116 -11.40 -11.85 26.96
CA LEU A 116 -9.93 -11.77 27.12
C LEU A 116 -9.46 -10.56 27.92
N LEU A 117 -10.10 -9.41 27.75
CA LEU A 117 -9.65 -8.11 28.28
C LEU A 117 -10.66 -7.46 29.24
N GLY A 118 -11.84 -8.03 29.35
CA GLY A 118 -12.95 -7.48 30.12
C GLY A 118 -13.90 -6.59 29.29
N ARG A 119 -15.16 -6.54 29.74
CA ARG A 119 -16.26 -5.86 29.02
C ARG A 119 -15.99 -4.37 28.78
N GLU A 120 -15.39 -3.68 29.74
CA GLU A 120 -15.14 -2.23 29.62
C GLU A 120 -14.18 -1.92 28.49
N GLU A 121 -13.08 -2.66 28.39
CA GLU A 121 -12.09 -2.45 27.32
C GLU A 121 -12.63 -2.85 25.94
N ALA A 122 -13.40 -3.92 25.88
CA ALA A 122 -14.07 -4.34 24.64
C ALA A 122 -15.07 -3.27 24.12
N GLU A 123 -15.82 -2.61 25.00
CA GLU A 123 -16.71 -1.52 24.61
C GLU A 123 -15.94 -0.24 24.22
N ARG A 124 -14.77 0.02 24.83
CA ARG A 124 -13.86 1.08 24.35
C ARG A 124 -13.42 0.82 22.91
N TYR A 125 -13.04 -0.43 22.61
CA TYR A 125 -12.68 -0.82 21.24
C TYR A 125 -13.88 -0.67 20.29
N ARG A 126 -15.08 -1.07 20.68
CA ARG A 126 -16.31 -0.87 19.88
C ARG A 126 -16.52 0.60 19.52
N ALA A 127 -16.41 1.48 20.51
CA ALA A 127 -16.55 2.92 20.31
C ALA A 127 -15.48 3.47 19.38
N PHE A 128 -14.22 3.05 19.57
CA PHE A 128 -13.10 3.43 18.73
C PHE A 128 -13.27 2.96 17.28
N SER A 129 -13.64 1.70 17.07
CA SER A 129 -13.90 1.13 15.74
C SER A 129 -15.02 1.88 14.99
N LYS A 130 -16.16 2.14 15.65
CA LYS A 130 -17.26 2.90 15.05
C LYS A 130 -16.84 4.30 14.64
N TRP A 131 -16.10 5.01 15.50
CA TRP A 131 -15.58 6.33 15.18
C TRP A 131 -14.56 6.27 14.05
N SER A 132 -13.65 5.29 14.06
CA SER A 132 -12.65 5.08 13.02
C SER A 132 -13.30 4.81 11.65
N SER A 133 -14.37 4.02 11.60
CA SER A 133 -15.11 3.76 10.36
C SER A 133 -15.73 5.03 9.79
N ALA A 134 -16.32 5.89 10.63
CA ALA A 134 -16.85 7.18 10.20
C ALA A 134 -15.75 8.11 9.69
N ALA A 135 -14.62 8.18 10.40
CA ALA A 135 -13.45 8.99 10.05
C ALA A 135 -12.83 8.54 8.72
N MET A 136 -12.61 7.22 8.55
CA MET A 136 -12.08 6.65 7.30
C MET A 136 -13.04 6.84 6.13
N GLY A 137 -14.35 6.82 6.36
CA GLY A 137 -15.35 7.16 5.35
C GLY A 137 -15.21 8.60 4.82
N VAL A 138 -14.81 9.56 5.66
CA VAL A 138 -14.48 10.93 5.23
C VAL A 138 -13.20 10.96 4.39
N LEU A 139 -12.15 10.27 4.84
CA LEU A 139 -10.88 10.23 4.11
C LEU A 139 -11.05 9.58 2.73
N GLY A 140 -11.78 8.47 2.64
CA GLY A 140 -12.07 7.79 1.38
C GLY A 140 -12.75 8.68 0.33
N GLN A 141 -13.59 9.64 0.76
CA GLN A 141 -14.19 10.62 -0.16
C GLN A 141 -13.14 11.54 -0.81
N THR A 142 -11.99 11.74 -0.17
CA THR A 142 -10.94 12.63 -0.64
C THR A 142 -9.93 11.95 -1.57
N GLU A 143 -10.00 10.63 -1.71
CA GLU A 143 -9.04 9.84 -2.50
C GLU A 143 -9.32 9.87 -4.01
N ASN A 144 -10.54 10.29 -4.41
CA ASN A 144 -10.97 10.33 -5.81
C ASN A 144 -10.53 11.61 -6.51
N GLY A 145 -9.51 11.53 -7.37
CA GLY A 145 -9.00 12.66 -8.16
C GLY A 145 -7.78 13.32 -7.51
N PRO A 146 -7.43 14.54 -7.93
CA PRO A 146 -6.38 15.33 -7.27
C PRO A 146 -6.69 15.57 -5.80
N PRO A 147 -5.67 15.56 -4.92
CA PRO A 147 -5.88 15.71 -3.48
C PRO A 147 -6.55 17.03 -3.13
N PRO A 148 -7.47 17.05 -2.15
CA PRO A 148 -8.05 18.29 -1.67
C PRO A 148 -7.02 19.14 -0.92
N SER A 149 -7.24 20.44 -0.87
CA SER A 149 -6.48 21.29 0.04
C SER A 149 -6.81 20.94 1.51
N ILE A 150 -5.90 21.26 2.44
CA ILE A 150 -6.13 21.08 3.88
C ILE A 150 -7.42 21.77 4.33
N ARG A 151 -7.71 22.97 3.81
CA ARG A 151 -8.96 23.69 4.08
C ARG A 151 -10.17 22.89 3.61
N SER A 152 -10.11 22.32 2.41
CA SER A 152 -11.23 21.51 1.87
C SER A 152 -11.44 20.25 2.69
N LEU A 153 -10.37 19.58 3.11
CA LEU A 153 -10.44 18.41 3.97
C LEU A 153 -11.09 18.74 5.32
N ALA A 154 -10.63 19.79 5.99
CA ALA A 154 -11.21 20.24 7.25
C ALA A 154 -12.71 20.58 7.10
N SER A 155 -13.09 21.28 6.01
CA SER A 155 -14.50 21.58 5.74
C SER A 155 -15.34 20.33 5.48
N ILE A 156 -14.82 19.33 4.77
CA ILE A 156 -15.51 18.04 4.55
C ILE A 156 -15.68 17.31 5.89
N ALA A 157 -14.64 17.29 6.73
CA ALA A 157 -14.70 16.68 8.05
C ALA A 157 -15.78 17.32 8.95
N ASP A 158 -15.78 18.64 9.04
CA ASP A 158 -16.78 19.39 9.83
C ASP A 158 -18.20 19.17 9.32
N LEU A 159 -18.40 19.23 7.99
CA LEU A 159 -19.72 19.03 7.38
C LEU A 159 -20.25 17.60 7.56
N THR A 160 -19.36 16.59 7.58
CA THR A 160 -19.74 15.19 7.65
C THR A 160 -19.86 14.70 9.09
N LEU A 161 -18.90 15.05 9.95
CA LEU A 161 -18.78 14.55 11.33
C LEU A 161 -19.22 15.56 12.40
N GLY A 162 -19.46 16.82 12.03
CA GLY A 162 -19.77 17.87 13.01
C GLY A 162 -18.61 18.09 13.98
N ALA A 163 -18.88 18.07 15.28
CA ALA A 163 -17.84 18.27 16.31
C ALA A 163 -16.70 17.24 16.25
N GLU A 164 -16.95 16.01 15.74
CA GLU A 164 -15.95 14.99 15.56
C GLU A 164 -15.01 15.28 14.37
N GLY A 165 -15.32 16.24 13.51
CA GLY A 165 -14.44 16.69 12.41
C GLY A 165 -13.10 17.22 12.94
N ALA A 166 -13.12 18.00 14.01
CA ALA A 166 -11.89 18.47 14.66
C ALA A 166 -11.06 17.31 15.25
N ARG A 167 -11.73 16.30 15.81
CA ARG A 167 -11.07 15.08 16.31
C ARG A 167 -10.41 14.30 15.17
N LEU A 168 -11.05 14.17 14.00
CA LEU A 168 -10.41 13.58 12.82
C LEU A 168 -9.16 14.37 12.41
N MET A 169 -9.23 15.70 12.32
CA MET A 169 -8.08 16.51 11.97
C MET A 169 -6.95 16.34 13.00
N GLN A 170 -7.28 16.29 14.30
CA GLN A 170 -6.30 16.01 15.34
C GLN A 170 -5.63 14.63 15.13
N ALA A 171 -6.41 13.58 14.88
CA ALA A 171 -5.89 12.24 14.65
C ALA A 171 -4.98 12.15 13.42
N LEU A 172 -5.27 12.90 12.35
CA LEU A 172 -4.44 12.94 11.14
C LEU A 172 -3.05 13.54 11.39
N PHE A 173 -2.93 14.48 12.35
CA PHE A 173 -1.65 15.11 12.69
C PHE A 173 -0.95 14.41 13.88
N ALA A 174 -1.67 13.65 14.67
CA ALA A 174 -1.15 12.99 15.85
C ALA A 174 -0.31 11.75 15.51
N PRO A 175 0.58 11.31 16.43
CA PRO A 175 1.10 9.96 16.46
C PRO A 175 -0.02 8.92 16.63
N ALA A 176 0.16 7.73 16.03
CA ALA A 176 -0.77 6.62 16.23
C ALA A 176 -0.90 6.24 17.70
N THR A 177 0.23 6.19 18.41
CA THR A 177 0.26 5.90 19.86
C THR A 177 -0.61 6.86 20.67
N ALA A 178 -0.59 8.16 20.37
CA ALA A 178 -1.45 9.11 21.05
C ALA A 178 -2.94 8.90 20.76
N VAL A 179 -3.27 8.44 19.53
CA VAL A 179 -4.65 8.12 19.15
C VAL A 179 -5.15 6.85 19.84
N THR A 180 -4.32 5.81 19.90
CA THR A 180 -4.66 4.53 20.54
C THR A 180 -4.71 4.64 22.06
N GLU A 181 -3.77 5.36 22.70
CA GLU A 181 -3.75 5.63 24.15
C GLU A 181 -4.95 6.45 24.62
N ALA A 182 -5.41 7.39 23.81
CA ALA A 182 -6.61 8.17 24.14
C ALA A 182 -7.91 7.34 24.07
N ALA A 183 -7.91 6.25 23.32
CA ALA A 183 -9.10 5.42 23.08
C ALA A 183 -9.12 4.14 23.93
N LEU A 184 -7.97 3.51 24.19
CA LEU A 184 -7.81 2.16 24.74
C LEU A 184 -6.85 2.16 25.91
N GLN A 185 -7.10 1.28 26.90
CA GLN A 185 -6.28 1.19 28.10
C GLN A 185 -5.36 -0.04 28.09
N ASP A 186 -5.80 -1.18 27.51
CA ASP A 186 -4.99 -2.39 27.46
C ASP A 186 -3.93 -2.27 26.34
N ASP A 187 -2.66 -2.39 26.71
CA ASP A 187 -1.52 -2.25 25.81
C ASP A 187 -1.46 -3.37 24.75
N ARG A 188 -1.99 -4.57 25.06
CA ARG A 188 -2.11 -5.68 24.11
C ARG A 188 -3.04 -5.34 22.93
N LEU A 189 -4.10 -4.56 23.21
CA LEU A 189 -5.04 -4.11 22.16
C LEU A 189 -4.48 -2.93 21.36
N ARG A 190 -3.65 -2.07 21.95
CA ARG A 190 -2.95 -1.00 21.24
C ARG A 190 -1.85 -1.53 20.33
N GLY A 191 -1.15 -2.60 20.74
CA GLY A 191 -0.04 -3.19 19.99
C GLY A 191 -0.32 -3.43 18.51
N PRO A 192 -1.35 -4.20 18.11
CA PRO A 192 -1.66 -4.44 16.70
C PRO A 192 -2.06 -3.17 15.93
N LEU A 193 -2.73 -2.20 16.57
CA LEU A 193 -3.10 -0.93 15.94
C LEU A 193 -1.87 -0.06 15.64
N ASP A 194 -0.94 0.01 16.58
CA ASP A 194 0.32 0.75 16.44
C ASP A 194 1.25 0.04 15.44
N HIS A 195 1.29 -1.30 15.46
CA HIS A 195 2.03 -2.07 14.47
C HIS A 195 1.51 -1.83 13.04
N TRP A 196 0.19 -1.82 12.86
CA TRP A 196 -0.40 -1.51 11.56
C TRP A 196 -0.09 -0.07 11.11
N ALA A 197 -0.14 0.89 12.02
CA ALA A 197 0.24 2.27 11.69
C ALA A 197 1.69 2.37 11.22
N ALA A 198 2.58 1.56 11.80
CA ALA A 198 3.98 1.46 11.41
C ALA A 198 4.20 0.84 10.00
N HIS A 199 3.18 0.21 9.40
CA HIS A 199 3.24 -0.32 8.03
C HIS A 199 3.49 0.78 6.97
N SER A 200 3.29 2.04 7.33
CA SER A 200 3.73 3.20 6.55
C SER A 200 5.26 3.38 6.50
N GLN A 201 6.03 2.48 7.14
CA GLN A 201 7.48 2.56 7.38
C GLN A 201 7.90 3.77 8.24
N GLN A 202 7.03 4.19 9.15
CA GLN A 202 7.31 5.23 10.13
C GLN A 202 7.09 4.71 11.55
N PRO A 203 7.83 5.23 12.53
CA PRO A 203 7.52 4.97 13.93
C PRO A 203 6.07 5.37 14.24
N PRO A 204 5.28 4.56 14.93
CA PRO A 204 3.91 4.95 15.30
C PRO A 204 3.87 6.16 16.26
N GLN A 205 5.02 6.56 16.82
CA GLN A 205 5.23 7.79 17.59
C GLN A 205 5.45 9.04 16.69
N ALA A 206 5.66 8.85 15.38
CA ALA A 206 5.84 9.98 14.47
C ALA A 206 4.51 10.72 14.22
N PRO A 207 4.54 12.06 14.13
CA PRO A 207 3.37 12.83 13.74
C PRO A 207 2.80 12.38 12.38
N GLY A 208 1.49 12.31 12.26
CA GLY A 208 0.82 11.94 11.00
C GLY A 208 0.55 10.45 10.82
N THR A 209 0.95 9.60 11.75
CA THR A 209 0.72 8.14 11.69
C THR A 209 -0.65 7.72 12.22
N GLY A 210 -1.39 8.62 12.88
CA GLY A 210 -2.67 8.29 13.52
C GLY A 210 -3.73 7.73 12.58
N ALA A 211 -3.75 8.14 11.30
CA ALA A 211 -4.64 7.56 10.29
C ALA A 211 -4.44 6.04 10.12
N GLY A 212 -3.23 5.53 10.32
CA GLY A 212 -2.93 4.09 10.25
C GLY A 212 -3.66 3.27 11.32
N ALA A 213 -3.70 3.77 12.56
CA ALA A 213 -4.44 3.13 13.65
C ALA A 213 -5.96 3.13 13.39
N LEU A 214 -6.49 4.22 12.82
CA LEU A 214 -7.90 4.31 12.43
C LEU A 214 -8.25 3.30 11.32
N PHE A 215 -7.35 3.13 10.34
CA PHE A 215 -7.57 2.22 9.22
C PHE A 215 -7.83 0.79 9.69
N LEU A 216 -6.98 0.25 10.58
CA LEU A 216 -7.16 -1.12 11.08
C LEU A 216 -8.45 -1.25 11.90
N ALA A 217 -8.73 -0.31 12.81
CA ALA A 217 -9.95 -0.32 13.61
C ALA A 217 -11.24 -0.15 12.77
N ALA A 218 -11.14 0.45 11.59
CA ALA A 218 -12.24 0.62 10.65
C ALA A 218 -12.48 -0.59 9.72
N SER A 219 -11.63 -1.63 9.77
CA SER A 219 -11.66 -2.75 8.82
C SER A 219 -12.85 -3.71 9.02
N HIS A 220 -13.63 -3.58 10.08
CA HIS A 220 -14.86 -4.33 10.26
C HIS A 220 -15.91 -3.99 9.20
N GLY A 221 -16.76 -4.95 8.88
CA GLY A 221 -17.86 -4.78 7.90
C GLY A 221 -17.47 -5.09 6.45
N SER A 222 -16.20 -5.45 6.19
CA SER A 222 -15.74 -5.86 4.87
C SER A 222 -14.85 -7.10 4.98
N PRO A 223 -15.05 -8.14 4.17
CA PRO A 223 -14.21 -9.34 4.23
C PRO A 223 -12.75 -9.00 3.89
N ALA A 224 -11.82 -9.64 4.58
CA ALA A 224 -10.44 -9.65 4.16
C ALA A 224 -10.32 -10.47 2.87
N ILE A 225 -9.63 -9.96 1.86
CA ILE A 225 -9.56 -10.60 0.56
C ILE A 225 -8.13 -10.72 0.06
N ARG A 226 -7.83 -11.89 -0.51
CA ARG A 226 -6.58 -12.21 -1.16
C ARG A 226 -6.82 -12.72 -2.59
N PRO A 227 -6.05 -12.29 -3.60
CA PRO A 227 -6.21 -12.83 -4.94
C PRO A 227 -5.93 -14.33 -4.99
N ALA A 228 -6.77 -15.08 -5.70
CA ALA A 228 -6.51 -16.48 -6.02
C ALA A 228 -5.28 -16.59 -6.94
N GLY A 229 -4.42 -17.55 -6.68
CA GLY A 229 -3.13 -17.68 -7.34
C GLY A 229 -2.05 -16.72 -6.81
N GLY A 230 -2.33 -16.03 -5.70
CA GLY A 230 -1.44 -15.03 -5.11
C GLY A 230 -1.60 -13.64 -5.73
N SER A 231 -0.73 -12.74 -5.34
CA SER A 231 -0.77 -11.33 -5.78
C SER A 231 -0.61 -11.18 -7.30
N ARG A 232 0.06 -12.12 -7.97
CA ARG A 232 0.15 -12.21 -9.43
C ARG A 232 -1.23 -12.20 -10.10
N GLY A 233 -2.26 -12.79 -9.48
CA GLY A 233 -3.63 -12.82 -10.01
C GLY A 233 -4.20 -11.43 -10.35
N THR A 234 -3.91 -10.43 -9.51
CA THR A 234 -4.31 -9.03 -9.77
C THR A 234 -3.55 -8.45 -10.97
N ILE A 235 -2.26 -8.71 -11.08
CA ILE A 235 -1.42 -8.21 -12.17
C ILE A 235 -1.82 -8.83 -13.50
N ASP A 236 -2.02 -10.13 -13.53
CA ASP A 236 -2.44 -10.86 -14.74
C ASP A 236 -3.80 -10.34 -15.25
N ALA A 237 -4.74 -10.05 -14.35
CA ALA A 237 -6.02 -9.47 -14.72
C ALA A 237 -5.88 -8.05 -15.30
N LEU A 238 -5.01 -7.22 -14.71
CA LEU A 238 -4.72 -5.88 -15.21
C LEU A 238 -4.03 -5.91 -16.58
N VAL A 239 -3.08 -6.82 -16.78
CA VAL A 239 -2.42 -7.00 -18.10
C VAL A 239 -3.45 -7.42 -19.14
N ARG A 240 -4.29 -8.42 -18.87
CA ARG A 240 -5.37 -8.82 -19.78
C ARG A 240 -6.33 -7.67 -20.09
N CYS A 241 -6.65 -6.84 -19.10
CA CYS A 241 -7.50 -5.66 -19.30
C CYS A 241 -6.84 -4.63 -20.21
N LEU A 242 -5.56 -4.34 -20.01
CA LEU A 242 -4.78 -3.42 -20.85
C LEU A 242 -4.72 -3.91 -22.31
N GLU A 243 -4.36 -5.17 -22.52
CA GLU A 243 -4.22 -5.77 -23.86
C GLU A 243 -5.56 -5.87 -24.59
N ALA A 244 -6.63 -6.26 -23.89
CA ALA A 244 -7.98 -6.28 -24.45
C ALA A 244 -8.48 -4.90 -24.92
N ALA A 245 -7.96 -3.83 -24.32
CA ALA A 245 -8.21 -2.46 -24.76
C ALA A 245 -7.25 -1.96 -25.86
N GLY A 246 -6.37 -2.83 -26.38
CA GLY A 246 -5.39 -2.50 -27.43
C GLY A 246 -4.08 -1.88 -26.90
N GLY A 247 -3.87 -1.84 -25.58
CA GLY A 247 -2.60 -1.44 -25.00
C GLY A 247 -1.52 -2.52 -25.16
N LYS A 248 -0.27 -2.13 -25.08
CA LYS A 248 0.89 -3.01 -25.18
C LYS A 248 1.71 -2.97 -23.92
N LEU A 249 2.19 -4.12 -23.45
CA LEU A 249 3.18 -4.26 -22.40
C LEU A 249 4.49 -4.76 -22.99
N ILE A 250 5.58 -4.06 -22.71
CA ILE A 250 6.94 -4.45 -23.12
C ILE A 250 7.75 -4.63 -21.84
N VAL A 251 8.13 -5.87 -21.57
CA VAL A 251 8.99 -6.26 -20.44
C VAL A 251 10.47 -6.27 -20.85
N ASN A 252 11.38 -6.37 -19.89
CA ASN A 252 12.83 -6.24 -20.12
C ASN A 252 13.20 -4.94 -20.84
N ALA A 253 12.44 -3.88 -20.60
CA ALA A 253 12.62 -2.56 -21.20
C ALA A 253 12.87 -1.49 -20.13
N PRO A 254 14.02 -1.52 -19.44
CA PRO A 254 14.37 -0.50 -18.46
C PRO A 254 14.44 0.87 -19.12
N ALA A 255 13.66 1.83 -18.60
CA ALA A 255 13.72 3.21 -19.06
C ALA A 255 15.08 3.84 -18.71
N GLU A 256 15.73 4.41 -19.72
CA GLU A 256 17.06 5.02 -19.63
C GLU A 256 16.99 6.54 -19.70
N LYS A 257 16.02 7.07 -20.46
CA LYS A 257 15.89 8.50 -20.67
C LYS A 257 14.47 8.89 -21.08
N VAL A 258 14.01 10.04 -20.58
CA VAL A 258 12.83 10.75 -21.09
C VAL A 258 13.32 11.92 -21.95
N GLU A 259 12.96 11.92 -23.24
CA GLU A 259 13.31 12.98 -24.15
C GLU A 259 12.30 14.12 -24.10
N THR A 260 12.83 15.35 -24.12
CA THR A 260 12.02 16.56 -24.16
C THR A 260 12.39 17.42 -25.38
N VAL A 261 11.37 18.01 -26.00
CA VAL A 261 11.53 18.97 -27.09
C VAL A 261 10.64 20.17 -26.80
N GLY A 262 11.22 21.36 -26.78
CA GLY A 262 10.49 22.61 -26.50
C GLY A 262 9.74 22.60 -25.15
N GLY A 263 10.34 21.99 -24.12
CA GLY A 263 9.74 21.91 -22.77
C GLY A 263 8.62 20.87 -22.64
N ARG A 264 8.50 19.96 -23.62
CA ARG A 264 7.49 18.89 -23.65
C ARG A 264 8.17 17.52 -23.73
N ALA A 265 7.71 16.55 -22.93
CA ALA A 265 8.12 15.15 -23.05
C ALA A 265 7.53 14.54 -24.34
N THR A 266 8.39 13.90 -25.14
CA THR A 266 8.04 13.41 -26.49
C THR A 266 8.39 11.95 -26.74
N ALA A 267 9.27 11.37 -25.93
CA ALA A 267 9.64 9.96 -26.05
C ALA A 267 10.28 9.42 -24.76
N VAL A 268 10.33 8.11 -24.67
CA VAL A 268 11.15 7.37 -23.69
C VAL A 268 12.14 6.51 -24.48
N VAL A 269 13.40 6.51 -24.06
CA VAL A 269 14.39 5.54 -24.51
C VAL A 269 14.42 4.43 -23.45
N ALA A 270 14.26 3.19 -23.87
CA ALA A 270 14.29 2.01 -22.99
C ALA A 270 14.94 0.83 -23.70
N ALA A 271 15.87 0.13 -23.04
CA ALA A 271 16.65 -0.96 -23.61
C ALA A 271 17.29 -0.62 -24.98
N GLY A 272 17.77 0.62 -25.14
CA GLY A 272 18.38 1.13 -26.38
C GLY A 272 17.39 1.48 -27.49
N GLU A 273 16.10 1.19 -27.34
CA GLU A 273 15.04 1.51 -28.31
C GLU A 273 14.29 2.79 -27.92
N ARG A 274 13.80 3.50 -28.95
CA ARG A 274 13.07 4.77 -28.76
C ARG A 274 11.56 4.59 -28.95
N TYR A 275 10.80 4.91 -27.92
CA TYR A 275 9.33 4.89 -27.90
C TYR A 275 8.77 6.32 -27.92
N ALA A 276 8.22 6.73 -29.05
CA ALA A 276 7.69 8.08 -29.22
C ALA A 276 6.28 8.20 -28.64
N ALA A 277 6.03 9.27 -27.89
CA ALA A 277 4.74 9.63 -27.32
C ALA A 277 4.17 10.87 -28.01
N THR A 278 3.03 10.73 -28.71
CA THR A 278 2.44 11.86 -29.43
C THR A 278 1.63 12.78 -28.51
N LYS A 279 1.12 12.26 -27.37
CA LYS A 279 0.26 13.01 -26.45
C LYS A 279 0.85 13.11 -25.04
N ALA A 280 1.30 12.01 -24.46
CA ALA A 280 1.81 12.02 -23.07
C ALA A 280 2.87 10.95 -22.80
N VAL A 281 3.80 11.30 -21.93
CA VAL A 281 4.64 10.35 -21.18
C VAL A 281 4.12 10.30 -19.75
N VAL A 282 3.93 9.11 -19.20
CA VAL A 282 3.46 8.91 -17.82
C VAL A 282 4.51 8.13 -17.06
N SER A 283 4.90 8.61 -15.89
CA SER A 283 5.83 7.91 -15.00
C SER A 283 5.06 7.27 -13.85
N ALA A 284 5.14 5.96 -13.72
CA ALA A 284 4.66 5.19 -12.59
C ALA A 284 5.78 4.78 -11.61
N ILE A 285 6.97 5.32 -11.78
CA ILE A 285 8.10 5.22 -10.84
C ILE A 285 8.17 6.48 -9.98
N ASP A 286 9.04 6.45 -8.96
CA ASP A 286 9.19 7.59 -8.06
C ASP A 286 9.73 8.86 -8.78
N ALA A 287 9.34 10.03 -8.25
CA ALA A 287 9.67 11.32 -8.87
C ALA A 287 11.19 11.61 -8.87
N ARG A 288 11.96 11.11 -7.88
CA ARG A 288 13.40 11.36 -7.84
C ARG A 288 14.12 10.62 -8.96
N ARG A 289 13.78 9.34 -9.18
CA ARG A 289 14.33 8.57 -10.32
C ARG A 289 13.97 9.21 -11.65
N LEU A 290 12.74 9.66 -11.80
CA LEU A 290 12.31 10.33 -13.01
C LEU A 290 13.15 11.60 -13.27
N PHE A 291 13.09 12.58 -12.37
CA PHE A 291 13.65 13.91 -12.62
C PHE A 291 15.16 14.00 -12.42
N LEU A 292 15.74 13.16 -11.54
CA LEU A 292 17.18 13.19 -11.27
C LEU A 292 17.96 12.13 -12.05
N GLY A 293 17.29 11.05 -12.50
CA GLY A 293 17.91 9.92 -13.19
C GLY A 293 17.57 9.82 -14.67
N LEU A 294 16.31 9.96 -15.06
CA LEU A 294 15.87 9.72 -16.44
C LEU A 294 15.76 10.99 -17.29
N MET A 295 15.75 12.17 -16.69
CA MET A 295 15.65 13.43 -17.41
C MET A 295 16.99 14.14 -17.47
N ASP A 296 17.23 14.85 -18.58
CA ASP A 296 18.28 15.85 -18.62
C ASP A 296 17.92 17.00 -17.67
N GLN A 297 18.67 17.13 -16.58
CA GLN A 297 18.38 18.11 -15.53
C GLN A 297 18.45 19.56 -16.04
N SER A 298 19.15 19.82 -17.16
CA SER A 298 19.15 21.15 -17.79
C SER A 298 17.80 21.53 -18.41
N GLN A 299 16.96 20.54 -18.70
CA GLN A 299 15.61 20.72 -19.25
C GLN A 299 14.53 20.77 -18.15
N VAL A 300 14.89 20.55 -16.89
CA VAL A 300 13.96 20.57 -15.74
C VAL A 300 14.08 21.92 -15.05
N PRO A 301 12.98 22.64 -14.78
CA PRO A 301 13.05 23.91 -14.06
C PRO A 301 13.78 23.79 -12.73
N ALA A 302 14.73 24.68 -12.47
CA ALA A 302 15.55 24.64 -11.25
C ALA A 302 14.74 24.61 -9.93
N PRO A 303 13.61 25.35 -9.79
CA PRO A 303 12.76 25.21 -8.60
C PRO A 303 12.18 23.81 -8.42
N LEU A 304 11.78 23.15 -9.52
CA LEU A 304 11.29 21.76 -9.48
C LEU A 304 12.39 20.77 -9.07
N LEU A 305 13.61 20.92 -9.59
CA LEU A 305 14.75 20.09 -9.16
C LEU A 305 15.05 20.26 -7.67
N ALA A 306 15.00 21.48 -7.16
CA ALA A 306 15.19 21.75 -5.75
C ALA A 306 14.10 21.11 -4.88
N GLU A 307 12.86 21.11 -5.34
CA GLU A 307 11.74 20.46 -4.68
C GLU A 307 11.88 18.94 -4.70
N VAL A 308 12.17 18.33 -5.85
CA VAL A 308 12.36 16.89 -6.00
C VAL A 308 13.51 16.36 -5.15
N ARG A 309 14.60 17.11 -5.00
CA ARG A 309 15.74 16.71 -4.13
C ARG A 309 15.39 16.65 -2.65
N ARG A 310 14.32 17.36 -2.21
CA ARG A 310 13.83 17.32 -0.84
C ARG A 310 12.89 16.16 -0.56
N ILE A 311 12.37 15.49 -1.59
CA ILE A 311 11.56 14.29 -1.41
C ILE A 311 12.41 13.26 -0.69
N HIS A 312 11.93 12.77 0.44
CA HIS A 312 12.61 11.77 1.26
C HIS A 312 11.86 10.43 1.27
N PHE A 313 12.55 9.36 1.60
CA PHE A 313 12.02 8.00 1.52
C PHE A 313 12.34 7.13 2.74
N SER A 314 13.17 7.60 3.67
CA SER A 314 13.54 6.88 4.89
C SER A 314 14.17 7.81 5.94
N GLN A 315 13.42 8.85 6.37
CA GLN A 315 13.88 9.77 7.42
C GLN A 315 14.09 9.09 8.77
N HIS A 316 13.29 8.07 9.04
CA HIS A 316 13.36 7.30 10.29
C HIS A 316 14.26 6.07 10.19
N ASN A 317 15.04 5.96 9.12
CA ASN A 317 15.94 4.82 8.87
C ASN A 317 15.22 3.47 8.83
N VAL A 318 13.98 3.43 8.35
CA VAL A 318 13.15 2.24 8.28
C VAL A 318 13.09 1.71 6.85
N SER A 319 13.28 0.42 6.69
CA SER A 319 13.08 -0.35 5.47
C SER A 319 12.38 -1.66 5.81
N GLU A 320 12.23 -2.55 4.86
CA GLU A 320 11.50 -3.80 5.02
C GLU A 320 12.39 -5.00 4.69
N LEU A 321 12.22 -6.08 5.46
CA LEU A 321 12.75 -7.41 5.21
C LEU A 321 11.60 -8.38 5.04
N LYS A 322 11.64 -9.18 3.98
CA LYS A 322 10.77 -10.33 3.74
C LYS A 322 11.51 -11.63 3.97
N VAL A 323 10.86 -12.55 4.68
CA VAL A 323 11.30 -13.93 4.84
C VAL A 323 10.16 -14.84 4.38
N ASP A 324 10.29 -15.39 3.19
CA ASP A 324 9.30 -16.30 2.62
C ASP A 324 9.86 -17.73 2.68
N ALA A 325 9.03 -18.71 3.08
CA ALA A 325 9.51 -20.07 3.26
C ALA A 325 8.43 -21.11 2.98
N VAL A 326 8.88 -22.31 2.63
CA VAL A 326 8.12 -23.55 2.74
C VAL A 326 8.58 -24.27 4.01
N ILE A 327 7.65 -24.75 4.81
CA ILE A 327 7.89 -25.45 6.07
C ILE A 327 7.33 -26.87 6.03
N GLU A 328 7.92 -27.78 6.82
CA GLU A 328 7.49 -29.19 6.91
C GLU A 328 6.11 -29.36 7.54
N GLN A 329 5.66 -28.38 8.33
CA GLN A 329 4.42 -28.48 9.11
C GLN A 329 3.25 -27.81 8.37
N THR A 330 2.04 -28.30 8.63
CA THR A 330 0.82 -27.53 8.32
C THR A 330 0.70 -26.34 9.28
N PRO A 331 0.50 -25.12 8.77
CA PRO A 331 0.38 -23.93 9.59
C PRO A 331 -0.79 -24.00 10.60
N ARG A 332 -0.55 -23.53 11.81
CA ARG A 332 -1.53 -23.46 12.89
C ARG A 332 -1.28 -22.24 13.78
N VAL A 333 -2.29 -21.85 14.54
CA VAL A 333 -2.20 -20.80 15.56
C VAL A 333 -2.88 -21.25 16.84
N ASN A 334 -2.44 -20.71 17.97
CA ASN A 334 -3.09 -20.93 19.26
C ASN A 334 -4.20 -19.88 19.44
N GLY A 335 -5.35 -20.13 18.83
CA GLY A 335 -6.49 -19.20 18.80
C GLY A 335 -7.78 -19.90 18.37
N PRO A 336 -8.87 -19.18 18.18
CA PRO A 336 -10.08 -19.71 17.60
C PRO A 336 -9.85 -20.35 16.22
N ASP A 337 -10.66 -21.37 15.88
CA ASP A 337 -10.60 -22.05 14.60
C ASP A 337 -10.67 -21.08 13.41
N GLY A 338 -9.81 -21.26 12.43
CA GLY A 338 -9.73 -20.45 11.23
C GLY A 338 -8.73 -19.28 11.30
N MET A 339 -8.23 -18.94 12.50
CA MET A 339 -7.28 -17.82 12.66
C MET A 339 -5.94 -18.06 11.95
N GLU A 340 -5.57 -19.28 11.61
CA GLU A 340 -4.42 -19.58 10.76
C GLU A 340 -4.56 -19.03 9.33
N LYS A 341 -5.76 -18.65 8.93
CA LYS A 341 -6.06 -18.01 7.63
C LYS A 341 -5.94 -16.49 7.68
N SER A 342 -5.96 -15.90 8.87
CA SER A 342 -5.91 -14.45 9.05
C SER A 342 -4.53 -13.87 8.74
N PHE A 343 -4.48 -12.56 8.58
CA PHE A 343 -3.23 -11.80 8.70
C PHE A 343 -2.88 -11.66 10.18
N MET A 344 -1.60 -11.73 10.53
CA MET A 344 -1.18 -11.71 11.93
C MET A 344 -0.15 -10.62 12.19
N LEU A 345 -0.23 -10.02 13.39
CA LEU A 345 0.69 -8.99 13.87
C LEU A 345 1.27 -9.41 15.21
N SER A 346 2.58 -9.72 15.25
CA SER A 346 3.25 -10.28 16.43
C SER A 346 3.63 -9.27 17.51
N ALA A 347 3.33 -7.99 17.33
CA ALA A 347 3.65 -6.99 18.34
C ALA A 347 2.67 -7.08 19.50
N ASN A 348 3.20 -7.39 20.67
CA ASN A 348 2.38 -7.61 21.86
C ASN A 348 1.89 -6.30 22.51
N THR A 349 2.71 -5.24 22.43
CA THR A 349 2.43 -3.96 23.07
C THR A 349 2.92 -2.79 22.21
N GLY A 350 2.29 -1.62 22.37
CA GLY A 350 2.79 -0.37 21.79
C GLY A 350 4.20 -0.03 22.25
N THR A 351 4.56 -0.41 23.49
CA THR A 351 5.91 -0.21 24.04
C THR A 351 6.97 -1.05 23.31
N ASP A 352 6.66 -2.29 22.93
CA ASP A 352 7.59 -3.15 22.16
C ASP A 352 7.86 -2.55 20.79
N ILE A 353 6.83 -2.03 20.14
CA ILE A 353 6.97 -1.35 18.85
C ILE A 353 7.83 -0.10 18.99
N ALA A 354 7.60 0.71 20.01
CA ALA A 354 8.39 1.92 20.26
C ALA A 354 9.89 1.61 20.41
N ARG A 355 10.23 0.54 21.14
CA ARG A 355 11.62 0.08 21.30
C ARG A 355 12.20 -0.37 19.97
N ALA A 356 11.47 -1.18 19.20
CA ALA A 356 11.93 -1.66 17.90
C ALA A 356 12.26 -0.50 16.97
N PHE A 357 11.38 0.49 16.83
CA PHE A 357 11.63 1.64 15.98
C PHE A 357 12.75 2.56 16.49
N SER A 358 12.99 2.60 17.82
CA SER A 358 14.16 3.30 18.37
C SER A 358 15.47 2.64 17.94
N SER A 359 15.56 1.31 17.96
CA SER A 359 16.72 0.57 17.45
C SER A 359 16.93 0.81 15.95
N LEU A 360 15.86 0.76 15.14
CA LEU A 360 15.93 1.04 13.71
C LEU A 360 16.49 2.45 13.43
N GLY A 361 16.03 3.45 14.17
CA GLY A 361 16.53 4.83 14.06
C GLY A 361 18.03 4.96 14.32
N LEU A 362 18.59 4.10 15.19
CA LEU A 362 20.01 4.01 15.49
C LEU A 362 20.79 3.14 14.49
N GLY A 363 20.12 2.51 13.53
CA GLY A 363 20.74 1.59 12.58
C GLY A 363 20.97 0.19 13.15
N GLU A 364 20.30 -0.17 14.22
CA GLU A 364 20.43 -1.46 14.91
C GLU A 364 19.24 -2.36 14.59
N LEU A 365 19.46 -3.68 14.53
CA LEU A 365 18.37 -4.65 14.45
C LEU A 365 17.64 -4.66 15.80
N PRO A 366 16.30 -4.60 15.82
CA PRO A 366 15.54 -4.76 17.03
C PRO A 366 15.75 -6.16 17.62
N GLU A 367 15.94 -6.26 18.93
CA GLU A 367 16.00 -7.56 19.61
C GLU A 367 14.71 -8.38 19.40
N ARG A 368 13.57 -7.69 19.34
CA ARG A 368 12.25 -8.26 19.04
C ARG A 368 11.60 -7.44 17.92
N PRO A 369 11.87 -7.80 16.66
CA PRO A 369 11.26 -7.09 15.55
C PRO A 369 9.73 -7.33 15.53
N PRO A 370 8.90 -6.30 15.25
CA PRO A 370 7.49 -6.53 14.99
C PRO A 370 7.34 -7.26 13.64
N VAL A 371 6.72 -8.45 13.67
CA VAL A 371 6.60 -9.32 12.48
C VAL A 371 5.14 -9.42 12.03
N MET A 372 4.92 -9.18 10.77
CA MET A 372 3.70 -9.52 10.06
C MET A 372 3.81 -10.96 9.57
N ILE A 373 2.79 -11.79 9.81
CA ILE A 373 2.79 -13.22 9.54
C ILE A 373 1.55 -13.57 8.72
N ALA A 374 1.70 -14.41 7.70
CA ALA A 374 0.59 -15.02 7.01
C ALA A 374 0.97 -16.39 6.44
N PHE A 375 -0.03 -17.22 6.17
CA PHE A 375 0.14 -18.57 5.63
C PHE A 375 -0.66 -18.72 4.33
N PRO A 376 -0.09 -18.38 3.16
CA PRO A 376 -0.77 -18.50 1.87
C PRO A 376 -1.43 -19.85 1.59
N SER A 377 -0.77 -20.93 2.00
CA SER A 377 -1.22 -22.30 1.78
C SER A 377 -2.49 -22.69 2.57
N THR A 378 -2.87 -21.93 3.59
CA THR A 378 -4.13 -22.16 4.34
C THR A 378 -5.37 -21.74 3.57
N LEU A 379 -5.21 -20.87 2.58
CA LEU A 379 -6.29 -20.33 1.77
C LEU A 379 -6.44 -21.05 0.43
N GLU A 380 -5.37 -21.57 -0.10
CA GLU A 380 -5.35 -22.16 -1.43
C GLU A 380 -4.37 -23.34 -1.48
N ALA A 381 -4.84 -24.49 -1.93
CA ALA A 381 -4.00 -25.66 -2.13
C ALA A 381 -3.03 -25.48 -3.30
N GLY A 382 -1.96 -26.27 -3.32
CA GLY A 382 -0.99 -26.27 -4.42
C GLY A 382 0.12 -25.21 -4.31
N TRP A 383 0.24 -24.55 -3.17
CA TRP A 383 1.37 -23.67 -2.85
C TRP A 383 2.61 -24.44 -2.38
N ALA A 384 2.38 -25.57 -1.71
CA ALA A 384 3.39 -26.53 -1.27
C ALA A 384 2.81 -27.95 -1.33
N PRO A 385 3.62 -29.01 -1.19
CA PRO A 385 3.17 -30.38 -1.04
C PRO A 385 2.20 -30.56 0.13
N GLU A 386 1.36 -31.61 0.06
CA GLU A 386 0.43 -31.95 1.15
C GLU A 386 1.20 -32.19 2.46
N GLY A 387 0.70 -31.63 3.56
CA GLY A 387 1.33 -31.67 4.88
C GLY A 387 2.35 -30.56 5.14
N GLN A 388 2.78 -29.86 4.11
CA GLN A 388 3.67 -28.71 4.21
C GLN A 388 2.87 -27.40 4.19
N GLY A 389 3.52 -26.30 4.65
CA GLY A 389 2.96 -24.98 4.67
C GLY A 389 3.83 -23.94 3.99
N VAL A 390 3.23 -22.85 3.55
CA VAL A 390 3.95 -21.66 3.08
C VAL A 390 3.81 -20.56 4.11
N VAL A 391 4.94 -19.96 4.46
CA VAL A 391 5.05 -18.86 5.43
C VAL A 391 5.45 -17.60 4.69
N TRP A 392 4.73 -16.51 4.95
CA TRP A 392 5.01 -15.16 4.53
C TRP A 392 5.31 -14.32 5.77
N LEU A 393 6.54 -13.87 5.94
CA LEU A 393 6.92 -12.97 7.03
C LEU A 393 7.39 -11.64 6.44
N SER A 394 7.01 -10.55 7.10
CA SER A 394 7.55 -9.23 6.81
C SER A 394 7.84 -8.51 8.12
N THR A 395 8.94 -7.76 8.16
CA THR A 395 9.34 -6.96 9.32
C THR A 395 10.09 -5.72 8.91
N PHE A 396 10.31 -4.83 9.86
CA PHE A 396 11.08 -3.61 9.66
C PHE A 396 12.55 -3.81 10.04
N VAL A 397 13.42 -3.25 9.22
CA VAL A 397 14.89 -3.27 9.40
C VAL A 397 15.45 -1.87 9.12
N PRO A 398 16.68 -1.53 9.60
CA PRO A 398 17.26 -0.24 9.29
C PRO A 398 17.61 -0.16 7.79
N TRP A 399 17.29 0.96 7.13
CA TRP A 399 17.75 1.22 5.77
C TRP A 399 19.28 1.35 5.73
N THR A 400 19.86 2.08 6.67
CA THR A 400 21.30 2.27 6.84
C THR A 400 21.73 1.65 8.16
N PRO A 401 22.28 0.42 8.14
CA PRO A 401 22.76 -0.23 9.35
C PRO A 401 23.95 0.50 9.95
N ALA A 402 24.04 0.54 11.28
CA ALA A 402 25.17 1.13 12.02
C ALA A 402 26.50 0.40 11.75
N ARG A 403 26.44 -0.85 11.32
CA ARG A 403 27.63 -1.66 10.94
C ARG A 403 28.23 -1.31 9.56
N GLY A 404 27.69 -0.29 8.87
CA GLY A 404 28.27 0.26 7.63
C GLY A 404 27.65 -0.23 6.32
N GLY A 405 26.53 -0.92 6.33
CA GLY A 405 25.78 -1.35 5.15
C GLY A 405 25.20 -2.76 5.31
N TRP A 406 24.35 -3.13 4.35
CA TRP A 406 23.81 -4.47 4.26
C TRP A 406 24.81 -5.41 3.60
N ASP A 407 25.02 -6.57 4.21
CA ASP A 407 25.71 -7.72 3.66
C ASP A 407 24.90 -9.00 3.94
N ARG A 408 25.40 -10.14 3.49
CA ARG A 408 24.73 -11.41 3.64
C ARG A 408 24.62 -11.85 5.11
N GLU A 409 25.63 -11.59 5.91
CA GLU A 409 25.64 -11.97 7.33
C GLU A 409 24.57 -11.20 8.11
N LEU A 410 24.48 -9.89 7.91
CA LEU A 410 23.45 -9.07 8.55
C LEU A 410 22.03 -9.43 8.07
N LEU A 411 21.88 -9.78 6.79
CA LEU A 411 20.59 -10.24 6.23
C LEU A 411 20.14 -11.56 6.87
N GLU A 412 21.05 -12.50 7.05
CA GLU A 412 20.80 -13.78 7.73
C GLU A 412 20.49 -13.58 9.22
N GLU A 413 21.23 -12.69 9.93
CA GLU A 413 20.95 -12.31 11.32
C GLU A 413 19.54 -11.72 11.46
N ALA A 414 19.17 -10.77 10.62
CA ALA A 414 17.85 -10.15 10.63
C ALA A 414 16.74 -11.18 10.32
N SER A 415 16.98 -12.10 9.38
CA SER A 415 16.07 -13.19 9.06
C SER A 415 15.85 -14.14 10.25
N GLU A 416 16.92 -14.48 10.96
CA GLU A 416 16.85 -15.38 12.13
C GLU A 416 16.08 -14.73 13.29
N LEU A 417 16.30 -13.44 13.57
CA LEU A 417 15.52 -12.69 14.57
C LEU A 417 14.04 -12.64 14.20
N THR A 418 13.74 -12.40 12.93
CA THR A 418 12.37 -12.39 12.40
C THR A 418 11.70 -13.75 12.58
N TRP A 419 12.42 -14.82 12.21
CA TRP A 419 11.93 -16.20 12.31
C TRP A 419 11.62 -16.59 13.75
N LYS A 420 12.56 -16.38 14.66
CA LYS A 420 12.40 -16.66 16.10
C LYS A 420 11.25 -15.86 16.73
N THR A 421 11.09 -14.60 16.32
CA THR A 421 9.98 -13.79 16.79
C THR A 421 8.64 -14.34 16.31
N ALA A 422 8.55 -14.79 15.06
CA ALA A 422 7.35 -15.43 14.54
C ALA A 422 7.04 -16.76 15.27
N GLU A 423 8.04 -17.62 15.47
CA GLU A 423 7.89 -18.89 16.21
C GLU A 423 7.40 -18.65 17.64
N LYS A 424 7.99 -17.67 18.33
CA LYS A 424 7.56 -17.30 19.68
C LYS A 424 6.12 -16.82 19.72
N ALA A 425 5.72 -15.98 18.77
CA ALA A 425 4.35 -15.48 18.66
C ALA A 425 3.35 -16.61 18.35
N LEU A 426 3.72 -17.54 17.47
CA LEU A 426 2.89 -18.68 17.10
C LEU A 426 2.84 -19.79 18.15
N GLY A 427 3.84 -19.85 19.05
CA GLY A 427 3.97 -20.87 20.10
C GLY A 427 4.44 -22.24 19.60
N TRP A 428 5.07 -22.31 18.42
CA TRP A 428 5.65 -23.55 17.86
C TRP A 428 6.80 -23.26 16.89
N GLU A 429 7.70 -24.23 16.75
CA GLU A 429 8.88 -24.13 15.88
C GLU A 429 8.53 -24.49 14.43
N MET A 430 9.02 -23.71 13.49
CA MET A 430 8.84 -23.90 12.05
C MET A 430 10.10 -24.50 11.44
N THR A 431 10.01 -25.69 10.81
CA THR A 431 11.14 -26.32 10.13
C THR A 431 11.15 -25.92 8.65
N PRO A 432 12.08 -25.03 8.22
CA PRO A 432 12.10 -24.58 6.84
C PRO A 432 12.66 -25.68 5.90
N VAL A 433 11.95 -25.94 4.81
CA VAL A 433 12.37 -26.75 3.67
C VAL A 433 13.07 -25.89 2.62
N GLU A 434 12.51 -24.72 2.38
CA GLU A 434 13.00 -23.73 1.43
C GLU A 434 12.79 -22.33 2.03
N LYS A 435 13.78 -21.46 1.95
CA LYS A 435 13.70 -20.10 2.47
C LYS A 435 14.23 -19.11 1.44
N LYS A 436 13.50 -18.02 1.22
CA LYS A 436 13.90 -16.90 0.37
C LYS A 436 13.89 -15.62 1.17
N LEU A 437 14.99 -14.90 1.11
CA LEU A 437 15.17 -13.61 1.78
C LEU A 437 15.11 -12.49 0.74
N THR A 438 14.38 -11.42 1.07
CA THR A 438 14.36 -10.20 0.28
C THR A 438 14.58 -9.03 1.22
N GLY A 439 15.82 -8.60 1.32
CA GLY A 439 16.24 -7.45 2.14
C GLY A 439 16.21 -6.13 1.37
N PRO A 440 16.66 -5.04 2.00
CA PRO A 440 16.63 -3.72 1.38
C PRO A 440 17.37 -3.62 0.05
N LEU A 441 18.50 -4.32 -0.12
CA LEU A 441 19.28 -4.29 -1.37
C LEU A 441 18.57 -5.02 -2.50
N GLU A 442 18.02 -6.20 -2.25
CA GLU A 442 17.24 -6.97 -3.21
C GLU A 442 15.96 -6.23 -3.64
N TRP A 443 15.32 -5.50 -2.71
CA TRP A 443 14.20 -4.63 -3.03
C TRP A 443 14.60 -3.51 -4.00
N VAL A 444 15.73 -2.84 -3.74
CA VAL A 444 16.23 -1.77 -4.63
C VAL A 444 16.64 -2.34 -5.98
N GLU A 445 17.34 -3.47 -6.02
CA GLU A 445 17.74 -4.11 -7.27
C GLU A 445 16.53 -4.45 -8.14
N ARG A 446 15.49 -5.03 -7.55
CA ARG A 446 14.29 -5.43 -8.27
C ARG A 446 13.40 -4.27 -8.68
N HIS A 447 13.14 -3.33 -7.77
CA HIS A 447 12.12 -2.30 -7.96
C HIS A 447 12.69 -0.92 -8.25
N GLY A 448 13.97 -0.72 -7.93
CA GLY A 448 14.66 0.56 -8.03
C GLY A 448 14.10 1.64 -7.10
N ASN A 449 13.27 1.27 -6.11
CA ASN A 449 12.66 2.22 -5.19
C ASN A 449 13.69 2.73 -4.19
N PRO A 450 13.87 4.04 -4.04
CA PRO A 450 14.79 4.59 -3.04
C PRO A 450 14.41 4.15 -1.63
N GLY A 451 15.42 3.82 -0.80
CA GLY A 451 15.19 3.36 0.58
C GLY A 451 14.47 2.02 0.68
N ALA A 452 14.35 1.26 -0.42
CA ALA A 452 13.53 0.06 -0.51
C ALA A 452 12.08 0.29 -0.05
N ASN A 453 11.55 1.51 -0.25
CA ASN A 453 10.22 1.88 0.21
C ASN A 453 9.14 1.44 -0.80
N PRO A 454 8.22 0.51 -0.46
CA PRO A 454 7.18 0.05 -1.36
C PRO A 454 6.18 1.14 -1.75
N ASN A 455 6.11 2.22 -0.97
CA ASN A 455 5.30 3.40 -1.27
C ASN A 455 6.02 4.43 -2.16
N HIS A 456 7.18 4.09 -2.73
CA HIS A 456 8.09 4.92 -3.51
C HIS A 456 8.78 6.02 -2.69
N ILE A 457 8.04 6.72 -1.86
CA ILE A 457 8.49 7.77 -0.95
C ILE A 457 7.83 7.59 0.41
N GLU A 458 8.40 8.14 1.43
CA GLU A 458 7.86 8.05 2.78
C GLU A 458 6.43 8.61 2.87
N MET A 459 5.60 7.98 3.68
CA MET A 459 4.23 8.43 3.92
C MET A 459 4.16 9.35 5.15
N SER A 460 5.13 10.26 5.27
CA SER A 460 5.20 11.26 6.34
C SER A 460 4.19 12.39 6.12
N ILE A 461 3.84 13.07 7.21
CA ILE A 461 2.81 14.13 7.19
C ILE A 461 3.09 15.25 6.19
N ASP A 462 4.35 15.56 5.92
CA ASP A 462 4.80 16.56 4.94
C ASP A 462 4.83 16.03 3.50
N GLN A 463 4.58 14.73 3.29
CA GLN A 463 4.51 14.05 1.99
C GLN A 463 3.19 13.28 1.79
N LEU A 464 2.11 13.73 2.42
CA LEU A 464 0.77 13.18 2.24
C LEU A 464 -0.18 14.18 1.54
N MET A 465 -1.27 13.67 0.99
CA MET A 465 -2.34 14.47 0.36
C MET A 465 -1.82 15.48 -0.68
N ALA A 466 -2.13 16.77 -0.51
CA ALA A 466 -1.72 17.85 -1.42
C ALA A 466 -0.21 18.13 -1.41
N MET A 467 0.54 17.41 -0.62
CA MET A 467 2.01 17.49 -0.55
C MET A 467 2.70 16.25 -1.13
N ARG A 468 1.94 15.28 -1.71
CA ARG A 468 2.48 14.03 -2.24
C ARG A 468 2.56 14.00 -3.76
N PRO A 469 3.72 13.78 -4.40
CA PRO A 469 5.07 13.63 -3.82
C PRO A 469 5.65 14.96 -3.33
N SER A 470 5.14 16.07 -3.83
CA SER A 470 5.46 17.44 -3.45
C SER A 470 4.34 18.40 -3.87
N VAL A 471 4.33 19.62 -3.37
CA VAL A 471 3.22 20.59 -3.59
C VAL A 471 2.94 20.83 -5.07
N ASN A 472 4.00 20.99 -5.89
CA ASN A 472 3.85 21.27 -7.32
C ASN A 472 3.64 20.01 -8.19
N LEU A 473 3.71 18.81 -7.61
CA LEU A 473 3.53 17.54 -8.30
C LEU A 473 2.29 16.74 -7.82
N SER A 474 1.58 17.23 -6.81
CA SER A 474 0.48 16.52 -6.17
C SER A 474 -0.75 16.29 -7.07
N GLY A 475 -0.89 17.07 -8.15
CA GLY A 475 -2.00 16.99 -9.10
C GLY A 475 -1.79 16.04 -10.28
N TYR A 476 -0.83 15.12 -10.21
CA TYR A 476 -0.42 14.18 -11.27
C TYR A 476 0.21 14.81 -12.53
N SER A 477 -0.03 16.08 -12.81
CA SER A 477 0.65 16.83 -13.87
C SER A 477 1.98 17.40 -13.37
N THR A 478 2.88 17.66 -14.32
CA THR A 478 4.17 18.29 -14.02
C THR A 478 4.30 19.62 -14.77
N PRO A 479 5.24 20.49 -14.38
CA PRO A 479 5.56 21.69 -15.14
C PRO A 479 6.13 21.42 -16.55
N ILE A 480 6.48 20.15 -16.86
CA ILE A 480 6.97 19.75 -18.19
C ILE A 480 5.76 19.31 -19.01
N GLY A 481 5.53 19.96 -20.16
CA GLY A 481 4.39 19.66 -21.01
C GLY A 481 4.32 18.19 -21.38
N GLY A 482 3.12 17.57 -21.30
CA GLY A 482 2.91 16.18 -21.65
C GLY A 482 3.57 15.14 -20.75
N LEU A 483 4.15 15.54 -19.60
CA LEU A 483 4.70 14.62 -18.60
C LEU A 483 3.78 14.56 -17.39
N PHE A 484 3.38 13.34 -17.02
CA PHE A 484 2.48 13.07 -15.90
C PHE A 484 3.09 12.03 -14.95
N LEU A 485 2.62 12.04 -13.71
CA LEU A 485 3.02 11.09 -12.67
C LEU A 485 1.85 10.20 -12.26
N THR A 486 2.16 8.97 -11.87
CA THR A 486 1.28 8.05 -11.15
C THR A 486 2.12 7.16 -10.23
N GLY A 487 1.55 6.11 -9.67
CA GLY A 487 2.27 5.20 -8.78
C GLY A 487 2.07 5.54 -7.30
N ALA A 488 2.58 4.68 -6.42
CA ALA A 488 2.44 4.81 -4.97
C ALA A 488 3.05 6.11 -4.41
N GLY A 489 3.98 6.74 -5.16
CA GLY A 489 4.54 8.05 -4.84
C GLY A 489 3.60 9.23 -5.07
N THR A 490 2.39 9.03 -5.62
CA THR A 490 1.38 10.07 -5.81
C THR A 490 0.18 9.85 -4.90
N HIS A 491 -0.69 10.84 -4.76
CA HIS A 491 -1.93 10.73 -3.97
C HIS A 491 -2.82 9.55 -4.48
N PRO A 492 -3.52 8.79 -3.61
CA PRO A 492 -3.49 8.85 -2.15
C PRO A 492 -2.31 8.12 -1.51
N GLY A 493 -1.47 7.43 -2.27
CA GLY A 493 -0.33 6.67 -1.78
C GLY A 493 -0.38 5.19 -2.14
N GLY A 494 0.23 4.35 -1.32
CA GLY A 494 0.23 2.89 -1.47
C GLY A 494 -1.09 2.21 -1.10
N GLY A 495 -1.06 0.89 -0.82
CA GLY A 495 -2.21 0.11 -0.34
C GLY A 495 -2.96 -0.68 -1.41
N ILE A 496 -2.41 -0.84 -2.61
CA ILE A 496 -2.97 -1.63 -3.72
C ILE A 496 -4.42 -1.24 -4.05
N THR A 497 -4.68 0.06 -4.08
CA THR A 497 -6.02 0.59 -4.41
C THR A 497 -6.23 0.78 -5.91
N GLY A 498 -5.15 0.95 -6.69
CA GLY A 498 -5.21 1.40 -8.09
C GLY A 498 -5.65 2.86 -8.25
N MET A 499 -5.95 3.56 -7.13
CA MET A 499 -6.41 4.94 -7.15
C MET A 499 -5.44 5.92 -7.80
N PRO A 500 -4.12 5.88 -7.51
CA PRO A 500 -3.16 6.73 -8.21
C PRO A 500 -3.24 6.59 -9.73
N GLY A 501 -3.39 5.34 -10.20
CA GLY A 501 -3.52 5.04 -11.64
C GLY A 501 -4.79 5.62 -12.26
N ARG A 502 -5.94 5.38 -11.61
CA ARG A 502 -7.25 5.91 -12.06
C ARG A 502 -7.28 7.44 -12.07
N ASN A 503 -6.78 8.05 -11.01
CA ASN A 503 -6.78 9.50 -10.85
C ASN A 503 -5.88 10.18 -11.90
N ALA A 504 -4.66 9.65 -12.12
CA ALA A 504 -3.75 10.13 -13.15
C ALA A 504 -4.38 10.03 -14.54
N ALA A 505 -4.99 8.88 -14.87
CA ALA A 505 -5.70 8.71 -16.15
C ALA A 505 -6.81 9.76 -16.33
N GLY A 506 -7.57 10.04 -15.27
CA GLY A 506 -8.60 11.09 -15.29
C GLY A 506 -8.04 12.48 -15.59
N VAL A 507 -6.92 12.86 -14.97
CA VAL A 507 -6.23 14.14 -15.20
C VAL A 507 -5.68 14.21 -16.64
N ILE A 508 -5.08 13.12 -17.13
CA ILE A 508 -4.55 13.04 -18.50
C ILE A 508 -5.68 13.21 -19.52
N LEU A 509 -6.78 12.48 -19.37
CA LEU A 509 -7.92 12.57 -20.27
C LEU A 509 -8.57 13.97 -20.25
N GLU A 510 -8.64 14.61 -19.09
CA GLU A 510 -9.11 16.00 -18.97
C GLU A 510 -8.17 16.97 -19.73
N SER A 511 -6.85 16.82 -19.57
CA SER A 511 -5.84 17.66 -20.21
C SER A 511 -5.85 17.50 -21.74
N LEU A 512 -6.23 16.34 -22.25
CA LEU A 512 -6.36 16.03 -23.69
C LEU A 512 -7.73 16.39 -24.26
N GLY A 513 -8.68 16.90 -23.45
CA GLY A 513 -10.05 17.20 -23.88
C GLY A 513 -10.91 15.95 -24.16
N LEU A 514 -10.48 14.77 -23.68
CA LEU A 514 -11.14 13.48 -23.89
C LEU A 514 -12.04 13.07 -22.72
N SER A 515 -12.05 13.85 -21.62
CA SER A 515 -12.91 13.57 -20.47
C SER A 515 -14.39 13.75 -20.86
N LYS A 516 -15.21 12.72 -20.64
CA LYS A 516 -16.68 12.80 -20.79
C LYS A 516 -17.34 13.63 -19.67
N ARG A 517 -16.61 14.03 -18.64
CA ARG A 517 -17.12 14.85 -17.52
C ARG A 517 -17.30 16.29 -18.00
N ARG A 518 -18.55 16.72 -18.18
CA ARG A 518 -18.87 18.15 -18.38
C ARG A 518 -18.59 18.93 -17.08
N ARG A 519 -18.25 20.23 -17.21
CA ARG A 519 -18.01 21.13 -16.05
C ARG A 519 -19.16 21.09 -15.03
N GLY A 520 -20.40 20.82 -15.48
CA GLY A 520 -21.56 20.59 -14.63
C GLY A 520 -21.53 19.30 -13.82
N ASP A 521 -20.78 18.27 -14.23
CA ASP A 521 -20.71 17.00 -13.52
C ASP A 521 -19.79 17.10 -12.29
N LYS A 522 -18.76 17.99 -12.31
CA LYS A 522 -17.97 18.30 -11.11
C LYS A 522 -18.85 18.96 -10.03
N ILE A 523 -19.72 19.90 -10.44
CA ILE A 523 -20.66 20.57 -9.53
C ILE A 523 -21.72 19.57 -9.01
N ARG A 524 -22.21 18.69 -9.87
CA ARG A 524 -23.17 17.63 -9.48
C ARG A 524 -22.52 16.59 -8.57
N ALA A 525 -21.26 16.19 -8.83
CA ALA A 525 -20.51 15.27 -7.97
C ALA A 525 -20.25 15.90 -6.59
N GLN A 526 -19.86 17.17 -6.51
CA GLN A 526 -19.73 17.88 -5.25
C GLN A 526 -21.07 18.04 -4.51
N ALA A 527 -22.14 18.31 -5.24
CA ALA A 527 -23.50 18.39 -4.67
C ALA A 527 -24.01 17.02 -4.21
N ALA A 528 -23.68 15.94 -4.92
CA ALA A 528 -23.99 14.56 -4.52
C ALA A 528 -23.21 14.18 -3.24
N LEU A 529 -21.92 14.44 -3.18
CA LEU A 529 -21.08 14.24 -1.99
C LEU A 529 -21.65 14.99 -0.78
N LEU A 530 -22.07 16.24 -0.96
CA LEU A 530 -22.70 17.03 0.09
C LEU A 530 -24.05 16.42 0.54
N LYS A 531 -24.83 15.90 -0.41
CA LYS A 531 -26.12 15.25 -0.13
C LYS A 531 -25.95 13.92 0.60
N ASP A 532 -24.95 13.13 0.22
CA ASP A 532 -24.64 11.84 0.86
C ASP A 532 -24.04 12.07 2.26
N ALA A 533 -23.18 13.08 2.44
CA ALA A 533 -22.70 13.52 3.75
C ALA A 533 -23.86 13.94 4.67
N LEU A 534 -24.80 14.73 4.16
CA LEU A 534 -26.00 15.15 4.91
C LEU A 534 -26.92 13.96 5.25
N ARG A 535 -26.97 12.93 4.40
CA ARG A 535 -27.75 11.72 4.66
C ARG A 535 -27.12 10.86 5.75
N ALA A 536 -25.80 10.63 5.67
CA ALA A 536 -25.02 9.94 6.70
C ALA A 536 -25.15 10.64 8.07
N THR A 537 -25.08 11.97 8.10
CA THR A 537 -25.25 12.77 9.33
C THR A 537 -26.66 12.60 9.93
N ARG A 538 -27.71 12.47 9.09
CA ARG A 538 -29.07 12.22 9.57
C ARG A 538 -29.25 10.82 10.14
N GLU A 539 -28.61 9.82 9.55
CA GLU A 539 -28.63 8.45 10.04
C GLU A 539 -27.87 8.30 11.37
N LEU A 540 -26.73 8.94 11.50
CA LEU A 540 -25.97 9.00 12.77
C LEU A 540 -26.75 9.69 13.90
N ARG A 541 -27.48 10.78 13.60
CA ARG A 541 -28.34 11.47 14.59
C ARG A 541 -29.62 10.70 14.97
N LYS A 542 -30.04 9.71 14.18
CA LYS A 542 -31.17 8.84 14.52
C LYS A 542 -30.75 7.66 15.40
N ASN A 543 -29.48 7.32 15.40
CA ASN A 543 -28.89 6.19 16.13
C ASN A 543 -28.08 6.63 17.36
N ALA A 544 -28.02 7.93 17.66
CA ALA A 544 -27.54 8.53 18.88
C ALA A 544 -28.73 8.99 19.76
#